data_303ae8abb829223ead3e531cf4e59558
#
_entry.id   303ae8abb829223ead3e531cf4e59558
#
_cell.length_a   1.000
_cell.length_b   1.000
_cell.length_c   1.000
_cell.angle_alpha   90.00
_cell.angle_beta   90.00
_cell.angle_gamma   90.00
#
_symmetry.space_group_name_H-M   'P 1'
#
loop_
_entity.id
_entity.type
_entity.pdbx_description
1 polymer ?
#
loop_
_entity_poly.entity_id
_entity_poly.type
_entity_poly.pdbx_seq_one_letter_code
_entity_poly.pdbx_strand_id
1 'polypeptide(L)'
;MDWKLAQIVVPVADVDRAKAFYTEQAGFGLDVDHQAGDFRVVQLTPPGSACSIALMRNPEAAGSLQGLHLVVVDIEAARAELAGRGVETGEVFHFDAGGQVPGADPARRDYASFLSFSDPDGTGWLVQEVGRERAGG
;
A
#
# COMPACT_ATOMS: atom_id res chain seq x y z
N MET A 1 21.68 -5.88 -19.03
CA MET A 1 20.86 -4.66 -18.83
C MET A 1 19.90 -4.88 -17.67
N ASP A 2 19.88 -3.93 -16.74
CA ASP A 2 18.96 -4.02 -15.58
C ASP A 2 17.59 -3.45 -15.93
N TRP A 3 16.55 -4.10 -15.46
CA TRP A 3 15.18 -3.62 -15.61
C TRP A 3 14.63 -3.30 -14.21
N LYS A 4 14.20 -2.07 -14.00
CA LYS A 4 13.67 -1.60 -12.71
C LYS A 4 12.23 -1.14 -12.88
N LEU A 5 11.37 -1.54 -11.96
CA LEU A 5 10.00 -1.03 -11.96
C LEU A 5 10.03 0.39 -11.35
N ALA A 6 9.75 1.40 -12.17
CA ALA A 6 9.82 2.79 -11.75
C ALA A 6 8.54 3.25 -11.05
N GLN A 7 7.40 2.97 -11.66
CA GLN A 7 6.12 3.39 -11.10
C GLN A 7 4.95 2.59 -11.65
N ILE A 8 3.85 2.64 -10.91
CA ILE A 8 2.56 2.05 -11.30
C ILE A 8 1.55 3.19 -11.36
N VAL A 9 0.81 3.30 -12.46
CA VAL A 9 -0.27 4.28 -12.57
C VAL A 9 -1.48 3.74 -11.81
N VAL A 10 -2.01 4.54 -10.89
CA VAL A 10 -3.21 4.22 -10.12
C VAL A 10 -4.33 5.15 -10.58
N PRO A 11 -5.36 4.60 -11.26
CA PRO A 11 -6.49 5.41 -11.69
C PRO A 11 -7.35 5.79 -10.49
N VAL A 12 -7.75 7.06 -10.42
CA VAL A 12 -8.55 7.60 -9.33
C VAL A 12 -9.69 8.45 -9.85
N ALA A 13 -10.77 8.56 -9.10
CA ALA A 13 -11.90 9.41 -9.46
C ALA A 13 -11.60 10.88 -9.14
N ASP A 14 -10.94 11.14 -8.03
CA ASP A 14 -10.63 12.48 -7.54
C ASP A 14 -9.17 12.51 -7.07
N VAL A 15 -8.32 13.22 -7.83
CA VAL A 15 -6.89 13.26 -7.55
C VAL A 15 -6.59 13.93 -6.20
N ASP A 16 -7.30 14.99 -5.84
CA ASP A 16 -7.07 15.67 -4.55
C ASP A 16 -7.41 14.77 -3.37
N ARG A 17 -8.52 14.05 -3.45
CA ARG A 17 -8.92 13.10 -2.41
C ARG A 17 -7.91 11.96 -2.27
N ALA A 18 -7.48 11.41 -3.39
CA ALA A 18 -6.49 10.34 -3.38
C ALA A 18 -5.13 10.82 -2.87
N LYS A 19 -4.69 12.00 -3.29
CA LYS A 19 -3.45 12.60 -2.80
C LYS A 19 -3.48 12.77 -1.28
N ALA A 20 -4.58 13.29 -0.74
CA ALA A 20 -4.74 13.45 0.72
C ALA A 20 -4.66 12.10 1.43
N PHE A 21 -5.33 11.07 0.92
CA PHE A 21 -5.28 9.74 1.50
C PHE A 21 -3.85 9.20 1.55
N TYR A 22 -3.15 9.21 0.42
CA TYR A 22 -1.82 8.60 0.35
C TYR A 22 -0.77 9.37 1.13
N THR A 23 -0.86 10.70 1.20
CA THR A 23 0.10 11.50 1.99
C THR A 23 -0.22 11.49 3.49
N GLU A 24 -1.47 11.76 3.85
CA GLU A 24 -1.86 11.98 5.26
C GLU A 24 -2.17 10.69 6.00
N GLN A 25 -2.80 9.73 5.32
CA GLN A 25 -3.23 8.48 5.96
C GLN A 25 -2.29 7.31 5.68
N ALA A 26 -1.91 7.07 4.44
CA ALA A 26 -0.96 6.01 4.12
C ALA A 26 0.49 6.38 4.43
N GLY A 27 0.80 7.67 4.50
CA GLY A 27 2.13 8.14 4.86
C GLY A 27 3.16 8.09 3.74
N PHE A 28 2.70 8.06 2.48
CA PHE A 28 3.62 8.08 1.34
C PHE A 28 4.19 9.49 1.13
N GLY A 29 5.45 9.56 0.69
CA GLY A 29 6.09 10.82 0.37
C GLY A 29 5.63 11.37 -0.97
N LEU A 30 5.32 12.66 -1.03
CA LEU A 30 4.96 13.33 -2.27
C LEU A 30 6.22 13.71 -3.04
N ASP A 31 6.36 13.21 -4.26
CA ASP A 31 7.50 13.51 -5.13
C ASP A 31 7.19 14.58 -6.17
N VAL A 32 6.05 14.45 -6.83
CA VAL A 32 5.65 15.34 -7.93
C VAL A 32 4.15 15.58 -7.85
N ASP A 33 3.75 16.83 -8.03
CA ASP A 33 2.37 17.20 -8.32
C ASP A 33 2.42 18.18 -9.48
N HIS A 34 2.13 17.66 -10.67
CA HIS A 34 2.25 18.44 -11.91
C HIS A 34 0.90 18.53 -12.60
N GLN A 35 0.52 19.74 -12.97
CA GLN A 35 -0.69 20.01 -13.71
C GLN A 35 -0.40 20.89 -14.93
N ALA A 36 -0.91 20.51 -16.08
CA ALA A 36 -0.81 21.26 -17.32
C ALA A 36 -2.15 21.14 -18.05
N GLY A 37 -2.96 22.21 -18.02
CA GLY A 37 -4.32 22.16 -18.56
C GLY A 37 -5.16 21.16 -17.77
N ASP A 38 -5.79 20.22 -18.48
CA ASP A 38 -6.59 19.16 -17.86
C ASP A 38 -5.76 17.96 -17.44
N PHE A 39 -4.47 17.93 -17.78
CA PHE A 39 -3.57 16.86 -17.39
C PHE A 39 -3.01 17.13 -16.00
N ARG A 40 -3.10 16.11 -15.12
CA ARG A 40 -2.47 16.17 -13.80
C ARG A 40 -1.93 14.80 -13.45
N VAL A 41 -0.72 14.77 -12.90
CA VAL A 41 -0.12 13.57 -12.34
C VAL A 41 0.43 13.91 -10.95
N VAL A 42 0.12 13.03 -9.99
CA VAL A 42 0.68 13.12 -8.62
C VAL A 42 1.46 11.85 -8.38
N GLN A 43 2.77 12.00 -8.20
CA GLN A 43 3.66 10.88 -7.93
C GLN A 43 4.01 10.82 -6.45
N LEU A 44 3.84 9.63 -5.87
CA LEU A 44 4.13 9.39 -4.46
C LEU A 44 4.94 8.11 -4.32
N THR A 45 5.76 8.07 -3.28
CA THR A 45 6.61 6.90 -3.01
C THR A 45 6.44 6.47 -1.55
N PRO A 46 6.13 5.18 -1.30
CA PRO A 46 6.15 4.66 0.08
C PRO A 46 7.53 4.83 0.69
N PRO A 47 7.63 5.16 2.00
CA PRO A 47 8.93 5.31 2.64
C PRO A 47 9.83 4.08 2.43
N GLY A 48 11.04 4.30 1.97
CA GLY A 48 12.01 3.22 1.74
C GLY A 48 11.86 2.48 0.42
N SER A 49 10.86 2.81 -0.40
CA SER A 49 10.62 2.15 -1.68
C SER A 49 11.37 2.84 -2.82
N ALA A 50 11.78 2.05 -3.80
CA ALA A 50 12.31 2.57 -5.07
C ALA A 50 11.23 2.71 -6.15
N CYS A 51 10.11 2.02 -5.98
CA CYS A 51 8.98 2.09 -6.90
C CYS A 51 7.93 3.06 -6.38
N SER A 52 7.38 3.88 -7.26
CA SER A 52 6.39 4.91 -6.95
C SER A 52 5.02 4.55 -7.49
N ILE A 53 4.00 5.29 -7.05
CA ILE A 53 2.69 5.29 -7.71
C ILE A 53 2.45 6.66 -8.35
N ALA A 54 1.71 6.69 -9.44
CA ALA A 54 1.29 7.91 -10.11
C ALA A 54 -0.24 7.95 -10.14
N LEU A 55 -0.82 8.91 -9.42
CA LEU A 55 -2.27 9.10 -9.40
C LEU A 55 -2.69 9.87 -10.65
N MET A 56 -3.61 9.32 -11.42
CA MET A 56 -4.14 9.96 -12.61
C MET A 56 -5.66 9.80 -12.65
N ARG A 57 -6.35 10.88 -13.01
CA ARG A 57 -7.80 10.85 -13.05
C ARG A 57 -8.29 9.93 -14.17
N ASN A 58 -9.03 8.91 -13.79
CA ASN A 58 -9.72 7.99 -14.68
C ASN A 58 -10.88 7.37 -13.92
N PRO A 59 -12.05 8.07 -13.88
CA PRO A 59 -13.17 7.60 -13.05
C PRO A 59 -13.68 6.21 -13.43
N GLU A 60 -13.61 5.83 -14.71
CA GLU A 60 -14.09 4.51 -15.14
C GLU A 60 -13.24 3.36 -14.59
N ALA A 61 -11.94 3.59 -14.45
CA ALA A 61 -11.01 2.57 -13.94
C ALA A 61 -10.69 2.72 -12.45
N ALA A 62 -11.17 3.79 -11.80
CA ALA A 62 -10.89 4.03 -10.38
C ALA A 62 -11.31 2.84 -9.52
N GLY A 63 -10.41 2.38 -8.65
CA GLY A 63 -10.66 1.22 -7.80
C GLY A 63 -10.49 -0.14 -8.46
N SER A 64 -10.13 -0.19 -9.74
CA SER A 64 -9.99 -1.45 -10.47
C SER A 64 -8.71 -2.21 -10.12
N LEU A 65 -7.66 -1.53 -9.67
CA LEU A 65 -6.43 -2.20 -9.29
C LEU A 65 -6.57 -2.86 -7.93
N GLN A 66 -6.16 -4.12 -7.87
CA GLN A 66 -6.18 -4.91 -6.64
C GLN A 66 -4.83 -5.61 -6.48
N GLY A 67 -4.47 -5.90 -5.23
CA GLY A 67 -3.28 -6.68 -4.98
C GLY A 67 -1.98 -5.90 -5.12
N LEU A 68 -1.99 -4.59 -4.94
CA LEU A 68 -0.75 -3.84 -4.81
C LEU A 68 -0.10 -4.22 -3.48
N HIS A 69 1.18 -4.60 -3.53
CA HIS A 69 1.86 -5.17 -2.37
C HIS A 69 2.87 -4.22 -1.76
N LEU A 70 2.83 -4.13 -0.44
CA LEU A 70 3.84 -3.45 0.38
C LEU A 70 4.46 -4.47 1.31
N VAL A 71 5.74 -4.32 1.61
CA VAL A 71 6.42 -5.17 2.60
C VAL A 71 6.86 -4.33 3.78
N VAL A 72 6.69 -4.88 4.98
CA VAL A 72 7.10 -4.26 6.24
C VAL A 72 7.81 -5.31 7.10
N VAL A 73 8.59 -4.88 8.07
CA VAL A 73 9.28 -5.82 8.97
C VAL A 73 8.42 -6.24 10.16
N ASP A 74 7.37 -5.47 10.49
CA ASP A 74 6.49 -5.76 11.61
C ASP A 74 5.04 -5.43 11.21
N ILE A 75 4.27 -6.46 10.91
CA ILE A 75 2.90 -6.31 10.40
C ILE A 75 1.95 -5.72 11.44
N GLU A 76 2.17 -6.02 12.71
CA GLU A 76 1.31 -5.50 13.79
C GLU A 76 1.57 -4.01 14.02
N ALA A 77 2.85 -3.60 13.96
CA ALA A 77 3.20 -2.17 14.01
C ALA A 77 2.65 -1.41 12.80
N ALA A 78 2.69 -2.02 11.63
CA ALA A 78 2.13 -1.40 10.41
C ALA A 78 0.62 -1.19 10.55
N ARG A 79 -0.10 -2.16 11.08
CA ARG A 79 -1.53 -2.02 11.33
C ARG A 79 -1.82 -0.89 12.31
N ALA A 80 -1.06 -0.82 13.40
CA ALA A 80 -1.23 0.23 14.39
C ALA A 80 -0.96 1.62 13.81
N GLU A 81 0.06 1.75 12.96
CA GLU A 81 0.37 3.00 12.28
C GLU A 81 -0.77 3.45 11.35
N LEU A 82 -1.28 2.55 10.53
CA LEU A 82 -2.40 2.85 9.63
C LEU A 82 -3.65 3.23 10.41
N ALA A 83 -3.99 2.48 11.45
CA ALA A 83 -5.15 2.77 12.30
C ALA A 83 -4.99 4.12 13.00
N GLY A 84 -3.80 4.45 13.46
CA GLY A 84 -3.51 5.75 14.09
C GLY A 84 -3.65 6.93 13.14
N ARG A 85 -3.53 6.70 11.84
CA ARG A 85 -3.73 7.71 10.79
C ARG A 85 -5.17 7.70 10.23
N GLY A 86 -6.05 6.90 10.80
CA GLY A 86 -7.45 6.84 10.39
C GLY A 86 -7.76 5.90 9.23
N VAL A 87 -6.83 5.02 8.86
CA VAL A 87 -7.08 4.03 7.81
C VAL A 87 -7.80 2.83 8.40
N GLU A 88 -8.91 2.44 7.79
CA GLU A 88 -9.56 1.17 8.14
C GLU A 88 -8.79 0.03 7.49
N THR A 89 -8.38 -0.94 8.30
CA THR A 89 -7.67 -2.12 7.83
C THR A 89 -8.47 -3.36 8.19
N GLY A 90 -8.22 -4.46 7.45
CA GLY A 90 -8.63 -5.78 7.91
C GLY A 90 -7.80 -6.19 9.12
N GLU A 91 -8.07 -7.37 9.64
CA GLU A 91 -7.26 -7.97 10.69
C GLU A 91 -5.99 -8.55 10.07
N VAL A 92 -4.91 -8.59 10.85
CA VAL A 92 -3.71 -9.36 10.48
C VAL A 92 -4.11 -10.82 10.36
N PHE A 93 -3.66 -11.49 9.31
CA PHE A 93 -3.97 -12.90 9.10
C PHE A 93 -2.79 -13.65 8.49
N HIS A 94 -2.86 -14.97 8.55
CA HIS A 94 -1.94 -15.88 7.91
C HIS A 94 -2.72 -17.08 7.38
N PHE A 95 -2.04 -17.99 6.70
CA PHE A 95 -2.65 -19.21 6.21
C PHE A 95 -2.03 -20.43 6.90
N ASP A 96 -2.88 -21.40 7.24
CA ASP A 96 -2.44 -22.73 7.67
C ASP A 96 -3.09 -23.78 6.77
N ALA A 97 -3.01 -25.05 7.13
CA ALA A 97 -3.57 -26.14 6.32
C ALA A 97 -5.09 -26.03 6.15
N GLY A 98 -5.77 -25.37 7.06
CA GLY A 98 -7.23 -25.18 7.01
C GLY A 98 -7.69 -23.92 6.31
N GLY A 99 -6.76 -23.06 5.85
CA GLY A 99 -7.06 -21.81 5.17
C GLY A 99 -6.62 -20.57 5.94
N GLN A 100 -7.35 -19.48 5.76
CA GLN A 100 -7.03 -18.20 6.40
C GLN A 100 -7.34 -18.22 7.89
N VAL A 101 -6.38 -17.77 8.70
CA VAL A 101 -6.47 -17.76 10.17
C VAL A 101 -6.12 -16.37 10.69
N PRO A 102 -6.85 -15.82 11.67
CA PRO A 102 -6.52 -14.53 12.27
C PRO A 102 -5.15 -14.55 12.95
N GLY A 103 -4.48 -13.39 12.92
CA GLY A 103 -3.19 -13.19 13.58
C GLY A 103 -2.01 -13.42 12.66
N ALA A 104 -0.84 -13.00 13.12
CA ALA A 104 0.40 -13.18 12.39
C ALA A 104 0.84 -14.65 12.38
N ASP A 105 1.60 -15.01 11.34
CA ASP A 105 2.20 -16.35 11.29
C ASP A 105 3.01 -16.59 12.56
N PRO A 106 2.75 -17.70 13.30
CA PRO A 106 3.43 -17.95 14.56
C PRO A 106 4.96 -17.97 14.46
N ALA A 107 5.49 -18.44 13.33
CA ALA A 107 6.94 -18.47 13.09
C ALA A 107 7.47 -17.17 12.47
N ARG A 108 6.60 -16.22 12.16
CA ARG A 108 6.93 -14.92 11.54
C ARG A 108 7.79 -15.08 10.30
N ARG A 109 7.48 -16.09 9.47
CA ARG A 109 8.19 -16.36 8.22
C ARG A 109 7.95 -15.24 7.21
N ASP A 110 8.92 -15.04 6.35
CA ASP A 110 8.81 -14.05 5.27
C ASP A 110 7.60 -14.37 4.39
N TYR A 111 6.83 -13.34 4.03
CA TYR A 111 5.65 -13.41 3.16
C TYR A 111 4.50 -14.25 3.70
N ALA A 112 4.46 -14.51 5.00
CA ALA A 112 3.46 -15.38 5.59
C ALA A 112 2.38 -14.66 6.42
N SER A 113 2.59 -13.40 6.74
CA SER A 113 1.61 -12.58 7.48
C SER A 113 1.13 -11.44 6.60
N PHE A 114 -0.17 -11.14 6.67
CA PHE A 114 -0.85 -10.26 5.73
C PHE A 114 -1.76 -9.27 6.43
N LEU A 115 -1.95 -8.12 5.77
CA LEU A 115 -2.87 -7.07 6.20
C LEU A 115 -3.39 -6.35 4.95
N SER A 116 -4.68 -6.10 4.87
CA SER A 116 -5.26 -5.41 3.72
C SER A 116 -5.85 -4.06 4.09
N PHE A 117 -5.78 -3.13 3.14
CA PHE A 117 -6.51 -1.86 3.21
C PHE A 117 -6.83 -1.40 1.79
N SER A 118 -7.69 -0.40 1.68
CA SER A 118 -8.08 0.17 0.39
C SER A 118 -7.99 1.69 0.44
N ASP A 119 -7.77 2.29 -0.73
CA ASP A 119 -7.88 3.74 -0.87
C ASP A 119 -9.35 4.17 -1.01
N PRO A 120 -9.66 5.48 -1.10
CA PRO A 120 -11.05 5.93 -1.20
C PRO A 120 -11.84 5.41 -2.39
N ASP A 121 -11.17 5.02 -3.47
CA ASP A 121 -11.82 4.45 -4.66
C ASP A 121 -11.99 2.93 -4.60
N GLY A 122 -11.37 2.28 -3.61
CA GLY A 122 -11.37 0.83 -3.49
C GLY A 122 -10.15 0.15 -4.10
N THR A 123 -9.13 0.91 -4.51
CA THR A 123 -7.84 0.34 -4.91
C THR A 123 -7.29 -0.51 -3.78
N GLY A 124 -7.03 -1.78 -4.04
CA GLY A 124 -6.69 -2.76 -2.99
C GLY A 124 -5.19 -2.90 -2.76
N TRP A 125 -4.80 -2.79 -1.50
CA TRP A 125 -3.42 -2.94 -1.04
C TRP A 125 -3.31 -4.12 -0.11
N LEU A 126 -2.22 -4.86 -0.24
CA LEU A 126 -1.88 -5.97 0.65
C LEU A 126 -0.51 -5.72 1.25
N VAL A 127 -0.43 -5.72 2.56
CA VAL A 127 0.83 -5.56 3.30
C VAL A 127 1.29 -6.93 3.74
N GLN A 128 2.57 -7.24 3.53
CA GLN A 128 3.17 -8.51 3.93
C GLN A 128 4.36 -8.24 4.86
N GLU A 129 4.58 -9.13 5.80
CA GLU A 129 5.73 -9.07 6.70
C GLU A 129 6.92 -9.81 6.09
N VAL A 130 8.06 -9.14 6.01
CA VAL A 130 9.31 -9.70 5.49
C VAL A 130 10.46 -9.20 6.35
N GLY A 131 11.36 -10.10 6.75
CA GLY A 131 12.55 -9.74 7.50
C GLY A 131 12.36 -9.60 9.00
N ARG A 132 11.20 -10.01 9.53
CA ARG A 132 10.90 -9.92 10.97
C ARG A 132 11.91 -10.67 11.82
N GLU A 133 12.26 -11.89 11.42
CA GLU A 133 13.24 -12.70 12.15
C GLU A 133 14.60 -12.01 12.18
N ARG A 134 15.03 -11.44 11.04
CA ARG A 134 16.31 -10.75 10.94
C ARG A 134 16.32 -9.46 11.77
N ALA A 135 15.20 -8.72 11.74
CA ALA A 135 15.07 -7.46 12.47
C ALA A 135 14.92 -7.69 13.98
N GLY A 136 14.27 -8.78 14.37
CA GLY A 136 14.03 -9.13 15.78
C GLY A 136 15.16 -9.92 16.42
N GLY A 137 16.08 -10.40 15.61
CA GLY A 137 17.22 -11.19 16.07
C GLY A 137 18.32 -10.37 16.62
#